data_acd09ec2769b21cf170757a4d982bd5b
#
_entry.id   acd09ec2769b21cf170757a4d982bd5b
#
_cell.length_a   1.000
_cell.length_b   1.000
_cell.length_c   1.000
_cell.angle_alpha   90.00
_cell.angle_beta   90.00
_cell.angle_gamma   90.00
#
_symmetry.space_group_name_H-M   'P 1'
#
loop_
_entity.id
_entity.type
_entity.pdbx_description
1 polymer ?
#
loop_
_entity_poly.entity_id
_entity_poly.type
_entity_poly.pdbx_seq_one_letter_code
_entity_poly.pdbx_strand_id
1 'polypeptide(L)'
;MKGKVAYVVADLEGSTGTWTKAHTLLGTPEWQEAREELTRDINAVVESLFEAGVKGVVVKDFHRAGYNLIPRYLDGRAKRVSGYYSGPAVGYGKLYGADFALFVGLHASGGNESGFLPHTLTSRIAEIRVNGKRICESELFASILSAF
;
A
#
# COMPACT_ATOMS: atom_id res chain seq x y z
N MET A 1 19.40 7.14 -5.90
CA MET A 1 18.01 7.24 -6.42
C MET A 1 17.77 8.51 -7.23
N LYS A 2 18.82 9.32 -7.46
CA LYS A 2 18.73 10.61 -8.15
C LYS A 2 18.08 10.50 -9.53
N GLY A 3 17.08 11.33 -9.79
CA GLY A 3 16.37 11.39 -11.06
C GLY A 3 15.35 10.27 -11.32
N LYS A 4 15.17 9.33 -10.38
CA LYS A 4 14.23 8.21 -10.46
C LYS A 4 12.82 8.62 -10.02
N VAL A 5 11.82 7.84 -10.44
CA VAL A 5 10.43 7.93 -9.97
C VAL A 5 10.13 6.73 -9.07
N ALA A 6 9.58 6.99 -7.90
CA ALA A 6 9.14 5.96 -6.96
C ALA A 6 7.64 5.69 -7.09
N TYR A 7 7.24 4.42 -6.97
CA TYR A 7 5.85 4.00 -6.80
C TYR A 7 5.66 3.46 -5.39
N VAL A 8 4.83 4.12 -4.59
CA VAL A 8 4.58 3.76 -3.19
C VAL A 8 3.20 3.13 -3.08
N VAL A 9 3.14 1.88 -2.64
CA VAL A 9 1.90 1.17 -2.36
C VAL A 9 1.60 1.34 -0.88
N ALA A 10 0.49 2.01 -0.56
CA ALA A 10 0.07 2.35 0.79
C ALA A 10 -1.07 1.43 1.24
N ASP A 11 -0.83 0.62 2.26
CA ASP A 11 -1.81 -0.23 2.90
C ASP A 11 -2.06 0.19 4.35
N LEU A 12 -3.19 -0.18 4.92
CA LEU A 12 -3.64 0.39 6.19
C LEU A 12 -3.33 -0.50 7.39
N GLU A 13 -3.38 -1.81 7.25
CA GLU A 13 -3.28 -2.76 8.36
C GLU A 13 -1.97 -2.68 9.12
N GLY A 14 -0.86 -2.43 8.44
CA GLY A 14 0.46 -2.31 9.04
C GLY A 14 0.91 -0.87 9.26
N SER A 15 0.03 0.12 9.10
CA SER A 15 0.36 1.53 9.34
C SER A 15 0.43 1.86 10.84
N THR A 16 1.10 2.95 11.17
CA THR A 16 1.20 3.46 12.54
C THR A 16 -0.17 3.57 13.19
N GLY A 17 -0.30 3.12 14.44
CA GLY A 17 -1.53 3.22 15.23
C GLY A 17 -2.65 2.25 14.85
N THR A 18 -2.49 1.41 13.84
CA THR A 18 -3.49 0.40 13.45
C THR A 18 -3.29 -0.88 14.25
N TRP A 19 -4.17 -1.16 15.20
CA TRP A 19 -4.05 -2.28 16.14
C TRP A 19 -5.35 -3.07 16.37
N THR A 20 -6.48 -2.62 15.81
CA THR A 20 -7.75 -3.37 15.82
C THR A 20 -8.35 -3.46 14.42
N LYS A 21 -9.23 -4.43 14.21
CA LYS A 21 -9.97 -4.56 12.95
C LYS A 21 -10.82 -3.32 12.63
N ALA A 22 -11.31 -2.60 13.64
CA ALA A 22 -12.10 -1.39 13.44
C ALA A 22 -11.32 -0.31 12.67
N HIS A 23 -10.00 -0.20 12.89
CA HIS A 23 -9.13 0.72 12.14
C HIS A 23 -9.10 0.44 10.62
N THR A 24 -9.47 -0.75 10.19
CA THR A 24 -9.47 -1.15 8.77
C THR A 24 -10.86 -1.14 8.13
N LEU A 25 -11.89 -0.76 8.87
CA LEU A 25 -13.28 -0.76 8.40
C LEU A 25 -13.75 0.64 8.03
N LEU A 26 -14.01 0.84 6.75
CA LEU A 26 -14.50 2.12 6.20
C LEU A 26 -15.68 2.68 7.02
N GLY A 27 -15.54 3.92 7.48
CA GLY A 27 -16.61 4.67 8.15
C GLY A 27 -16.62 4.55 9.67
N THR A 28 -15.75 3.74 10.29
CA THR A 28 -15.62 3.73 11.76
C THR A 28 -14.82 4.96 12.25
N PRO A 29 -15.00 5.39 13.50
CA PRO A 29 -14.13 6.42 14.10
C PRO A 29 -12.65 6.02 14.06
N GLU A 30 -12.34 4.77 14.39
CA GLU A 30 -10.97 4.23 14.38
C GLU A 30 -10.36 4.26 12.97
N TRP A 31 -11.16 4.02 11.93
CA TRP A 31 -10.68 4.17 10.55
C TRP A 31 -10.31 5.63 10.24
N GLN A 32 -11.01 6.62 10.77
CA GLN A 32 -10.63 8.02 10.59
C GLN A 32 -9.26 8.33 11.23
N GLU A 33 -8.99 7.77 12.41
CA GLU A 33 -7.69 7.89 13.07
C GLU A 33 -6.58 7.19 12.26
N ALA A 34 -6.82 5.93 11.88
CA ALA A 34 -5.86 5.13 11.12
C ALA A 34 -5.46 5.77 9.79
N ARG A 35 -6.40 6.38 9.07
CA ARG A 35 -6.11 7.03 7.80
C ARG A 35 -5.29 8.32 7.96
N GLU A 36 -5.42 9.02 9.10
CA GLU A 36 -4.55 10.16 9.42
C GLU A 36 -3.12 9.69 9.63
N GLU A 37 -2.93 8.62 10.40
CA GLU A 37 -1.59 8.05 10.65
C GLU A 37 -0.98 7.47 9.36
N LEU A 38 -1.74 6.73 8.57
CA LEU A 38 -1.27 6.27 7.26
C LEU A 38 -0.82 7.43 6.38
N THR A 39 -1.58 8.54 6.38
CA THR A 39 -1.19 9.72 5.58
C THR A 39 0.10 10.35 6.08
N ARG A 40 0.34 10.35 7.42
CA ARG A 40 1.61 10.80 8.02
C ARG A 40 2.77 9.88 7.65
N ASP A 41 2.58 8.55 7.76
CA ASP A 41 3.58 7.55 7.36
C ASP A 41 4.00 7.75 5.91
N ILE A 42 3.04 7.93 5.02
CA ILE A 42 3.29 8.17 3.60
C ILE A 42 4.02 9.50 3.37
N ASN A 43 3.65 10.57 4.08
CA ASN A 43 4.36 11.85 3.97
C ASN A 43 5.82 11.73 4.38
N ALA A 44 6.12 11.00 5.46
CA ALA A 44 7.51 10.76 5.87
C ALA A 44 8.31 10.01 4.79
N VAL A 45 7.69 9.03 4.13
CA VAL A 45 8.31 8.31 3.01
C VAL A 45 8.50 9.23 1.80
N VAL A 46 7.50 10.03 1.45
CA VAL A 46 7.56 10.98 0.33
C VAL A 46 8.68 12.00 0.54
N GLU A 47 8.76 12.58 1.74
CA GLU A 47 9.81 13.52 2.12
C GLU A 47 11.20 12.90 1.96
N SER A 48 11.43 11.73 2.59
CA SER A 48 12.70 11.00 2.52
C SER A 48 13.11 10.66 1.08
N LEU A 49 12.14 10.30 0.23
CA LEU A 49 12.39 10.02 -1.18
C LEU A 49 12.86 11.26 -1.95
N PHE A 50 12.22 12.41 -1.72
CA PHE A 50 12.66 13.65 -2.36
C PHE A 50 14.03 14.12 -1.84
N GLU A 51 14.30 13.98 -0.54
CA GLU A 51 15.64 14.23 0.04
C GLU A 51 16.71 13.33 -0.59
N ALA A 52 16.36 12.07 -0.88
CA ALA A 52 17.25 11.14 -1.59
C ALA A 52 17.39 11.43 -3.11
N GLY A 53 16.72 12.48 -3.61
CA GLY A 53 16.86 13.00 -4.96
C GLY A 53 16.00 12.32 -6.02
N VAL A 54 14.90 11.64 -5.64
CA VAL A 54 13.93 11.19 -6.65
C VAL A 54 13.26 12.39 -7.31
N LYS A 55 12.90 12.25 -8.60
CA LYS A 55 12.24 13.33 -9.35
C LYS A 55 10.72 13.31 -9.25
N GLY A 56 10.16 12.21 -8.76
CA GLY A 56 8.70 12.07 -8.63
C GLY A 56 8.32 10.89 -7.77
N VAL A 57 7.18 11.02 -7.08
CA VAL A 57 6.58 9.98 -6.24
C VAL A 57 5.13 9.80 -6.66
N VAL A 58 4.74 8.57 -6.92
CA VAL A 58 3.36 8.17 -7.15
C VAL A 58 2.93 7.31 -5.98
N VAL A 59 1.83 7.66 -5.30
CA VAL A 59 1.30 6.92 -4.16
C VAL A 59 0.00 6.24 -4.56
N LYS A 60 -0.03 4.91 -4.51
CA LYS A 60 -1.23 4.09 -4.68
C LYS A 60 -1.86 3.82 -3.33
N ASP A 61 -3.06 4.33 -3.11
CA ASP A 61 -3.91 3.96 -1.99
C ASP A 61 -4.45 2.54 -2.24
N PHE A 62 -4.03 1.57 -1.44
CA PHE A 62 -4.20 0.16 -1.75
C PHE A 62 -5.29 -0.53 -0.92
N HIS A 63 -5.45 -0.17 0.36
CA HIS A 63 -6.39 -0.83 1.26
C HIS A 63 -7.84 -0.73 0.76
N ARG A 64 -8.53 -1.87 0.63
CA ARG A 64 -9.95 -1.97 0.20
C ARG A 64 -10.24 -1.17 -1.07
N ALA A 65 -11.15 -0.19 -0.96
CA ALA A 65 -11.58 0.64 -2.09
C ALA A 65 -10.59 1.76 -2.46
N GLY A 66 -9.47 1.92 -1.75
CA GLY A 66 -8.43 2.92 -2.06
C GLY A 66 -8.85 4.36 -1.77
N TYR A 67 -9.52 4.59 -0.64
CA TYR A 67 -9.96 5.92 -0.16
C TYR A 67 -9.44 6.24 1.24
N ASN A 68 -8.27 5.69 1.60
CA ASN A 68 -7.73 5.80 2.96
C ASN A 68 -6.83 7.03 3.12
N LEU A 69 -6.03 7.37 2.13
CA LEU A 69 -5.23 8.59 2.18
C LEU A 69 -6.10 9.84 2.18
N ILE A 70 -5.73 10.82 3.01
CA ILE A 70 -6.45 12.10 3.12
C ILE A 70 -5.81 13.12 2.18
N PRO A 71 -6.49 13.51 1.08
CA PRO A 71 -5.87 14.32 0.03
C PRO A 71 -5.30 15.66 0.51
N ARG A 72 -6.02 16.32 1.43
CA ARG A 72 -5.63 17.64 1.94
C ARG A 72 -4.40 17.61 2.87
N TYR A 73 -4.04 16.43 3.38
CA TYR A 73 -2.91 16.23 4.27
C TYR A 73 -1.72 15.54 3.59
N LEU A 74 -1.95 14.94 2.40
CA LEU A 74 -0.88 14.33 1.63
C LEU A 74 0.04 15.39 1.05
N ASP A 75 1.35 15.12 1.08
CA ASP A 75 2.37 15.97 0.48
C ASP A 75 2.02 16.27 -0.99
N GLY A 76 1.86 17.55 -1.31
CA GLY A 76 1.43 18.01 -2.63
C GLY A 76 2.40 17.72 -3.78
N ARG A 77 3.62 17.27 -3.48
CA ARG A 77 4.60 16.80 -4.48
C ARG A 77 4.30 15.40 -4.98
N ALA A 78 3.57 14.59 -4.20
CA ALA A 78 3.20 13.23 -4.57
C ALA A 78 1.95 13.21 -5.46
N LYS A 79 1.98 12.35 -6.49
CA LYS A 79 0.79 12.04 -7.29
C LYS A 79 0.03 10.89 -6.62
N ARG A 80 -1.24 11.10 -6.29
CA ARG A 80 -2.07 10.09 -5.65
C ARG A 80 -2.91 9.32 -6.67
N VAL A 81 -2.95 8.00 -6.51
CA VAL A 81 -3.84 7.08 -7.22
C VAL A 81 -4.83 6.51 -6.21
N SER A 82 -6.09 6.90 -6.28
CA SER A 82 -7.18 6.43 -5.41
C SER A 82 -8.19 5.61 -6.16
N GLY A 83 -8.84 4.71 -5.43
CA GLY A 83 -9.85 3.82 -5.98
C GLY A 83 -9.27 2.73 -6.86
N TYR A 84 -10.14 1.83 -7.29
CA TYR A 84 -9.82 0.79 -8.27
C TYR A 84 -10.55 1.10 -9.56
N TYR A 85 -9.80 1.24 -10.62
CA TYR A 85 -10.34 1.28 -11.95
C TYR A 85 -10.72 -0.14 -12.40
N SER A 86 -11.66 -0.27 -13.33
CA SER A 86 -11.96 -1.55 -13.97
C SER A 86 -10.70 -2.12 -14.60
N GLY A 87 -10.18 -3.19 -14.07
CA GLY A 87 -8.92 -3.80 -14.48
C GLY A 87 -8.46 -4.83 -13.47
N PRO A 88 -7.33 -5.49 -13.68
CA PRO A 88 -6.83 -6.46 -12.74
C PRO A 88 -6.79 -5.85 -11.33
N ALA A 89 -7.22 -6.63 -10.36
CA ALA A 89 -7.61 -6.25 -8.99
C ALA A 89 -6.64 -5.31 -8.25
N VAL A 90 -5.50 -5.06 -8.77
CA VAL A 90 -4.44 -4.30 -8.14
C VAL A 90 -4.23 -2.92 -8.71
N GLY A 91 -4.97 -2.55 -9.78
CA GLY A 91 -4.91 -1.17 -10.32
C GLY A 91 -3.51 -0.71 -10.75
N TYR A 92 -2.59 -1.65 -10.95
CA TYR A 92 -1.21 -1.37 -11.32
C TYR A 92 -1.03 -1.14 -12.82
N GLY A 93 -2.09 -1.11 -13.59
CA GLY A 93 -2.03 -1.01 -15.04
C GLY A 93 -1.26 0.20 -15.60
N LYS A 94 -0.87 1.15 -14.75
CA LYS A 94 0.00 2.28 -15.10
C LYS A 94 0.94 2.58 -13.95
N LEU A 95 2.21 2.24 -14.10
CA LEU A 95 3.25 2.58 -13.14
C LEU A 95 3.73 4.05 -13.25
N TYR A 96 3.13 4.81 -14.18
CA TYR A 96 3.42 6.23 -14.37
C TYR A 96 4.92 6.54 -14.60
N GLY A 97 5.64 5.59 -15.19
CA GLY A 97 7.08 5.72 -15.43
C GLY A 97 7.93 5.51 -14.16
N ALA A 98 7.42 4.79 -13.18
CA ALA A 98 8.17 4.46 -11.97
C ALA A 98 9.35 3.52 -12.29
N ASP A 99 10.46 3.77 -11.63
CA ASP A 99 11.69 2.98 -11.75
C ASP A 99 11.81 1.91 -10.66
N PHE A 100 11.10 2.10 -9.54
CA PHE A 100 11.06 1.15 -8.42
C PHE A 100 9.80 1.33 -7.58
N ALA A 101 9.47 0.31 -6.78
CA ALA A 101 8.32 0.35 -5.88
C ALA A 101 8.74 0.16 -4.41
N LEU A 102 7.93 0.74 -3.53
CA LEU A 102 7.98 0.57 -2.08
C LEU A 102 6.60 0.17 -1.58
N PHE A 103 6.57 -0.66 -0.54
CA PHE A 103 5.34 -1.03 0.15
C PHE A 103 5.37 -0.47 1.58
N VAL A 104 4.30 0.20 1.98
CA VAL A 104 4.15 0.81 3.31
C VAL A 104 2.85 0.33 3.92
N GLY A 105 2.90 -0.08 5.19
CA GLY A 105 1.72 -0.48 5.93
C GLY A 105 1.14 -1.85 5.58
N LEU A 106 1.90 -2.75 4.92
CA LEU A 106 1.46 -4.10 4.63
C LEU A 106 1.35 -4.96 5.89
N HIS A 107 0.49 -5.96 5.82
CA HIS A 107 0.13 -6.88 6.90
C HIS A 107 0.72 -8.29 6.72
N ALA A 108 0.48 -9.15 7.73
CA ALA A 108 0.89 -10.54 7.67
C ALA A 108 0.12 -11.33 6.60
N SER A 109 0.78 -12.31 5.98
CA SER A 109 0.18 -13.17 4.94
C SER A 109 -0.91 -14.09 5.49
N GLY A 110 -1.82 -14.48 4.64
CA GLY A 110 -2.77 -15.57 4.93
C GLY A 110 -2.05 -16.82 5.46
N GLY A 111 -2.63 -17.49 6.45
CA GLY A 111 -2.05 -18.63 7.14
C GLY A 111 -0.95 -18.30 8.15
N ASN A 112 -0.70 -17.06 8.48
CA ASN A 112 0.16 -16.65 9.59
C ASN A 112 -0.68 -16.47 10.86
N GLU A 113 -0.67 -17.47 11.75
CA GLU A 113 -1.50 -17.49 12.95
C GLU A 113 -1.09 -16.45 14.03
N SER A 114 0.14 -15.95 13.98
CA SER A 114 0.67 -14.97 14.92
C SER A 114 0.66 -13.53 14.40
N GLY A 115 0.24 -13.33 13.16
CA GLY A 115 0.19 -12.01 12.55
C GLY A 115 -1.09 -11.23 12.87
N PHE A 116 -1.00 -9.91 12.86
CA PHE A 116 -2.17 -9.06 12.96
C PHE A 116 -2.95 -9.07 11.63
N LEU A 117 -4.26 -9.33 11.68
CA LEU A 117 -5.18 -9.42 10.54
C LEU A 117 -4.58 -10.17 9.33
N PRO A 118 -4.04 -11.39 9.50
CA PRO A 118 -3.33 -12.09 8.44
C PRO A 118 -4.27 -12.44 7.29
N HIS A 119 -3.93 -12.01 6.09
CA HIS A 119 -4.65 -12.37 4.87
C HIS A 119 -3.78 -12.18 3.63
N THR A 120 -4.22 -12.67 2.49
CA THR A 120 -3.60 -12.42 1.19
C THR A 120 -4.73 -12.15 0.21
N LEU A 121 -4.87 -10.91 -0.26
CA LEU A 121 -5.94 -10.33 -1.08
C LEU A 121 -7.30 -10.27 -0.36
N THR A 122 -7.67 -11.33 0.32
CA THR A 122 -8.92 -11.42 1.08
C THR A 122 -8.80 -12.49 2.16
N SER A 123 -9.46 -12.26 3.29
CA SER A 123 -9.55 -13.24 4.39
C SER A 123 -10.28 -14.55 4.02
N ARG A 124 -10.88 -14.63 2.82
CA ARG A 124 -11.48 -15.86 2.29
C ARG A 124 -10.46 -16.82 1.67
N ILE A 125 -9.24 -16.36 1.40
CA ILE A 125 -8.14 -17.15 0.86
C ILE A 125 -7.28 -17.58 2.05
N ALA A 126 -7.17 -18.89 2.30
CA ALA A 126 -6.34 -19.42 3.37
C ALA A 126 -4.85 -19.15 3.12
N GLU A 127 -4.39 -19.41 1.90
CA GLU A 127 -3.02 -19.13 1.46
C GLU A 127 -2.94 -19.10 -0.08
N ILE A 128 -1.90 -18.44 -0.59
CA ILE A 128 -1.53 -18.49 -2.01
C ILE A 128 -0.17 -19.18 -2.11
N ARG A 129 -0.04 -20.11 -3.05
CA ARG A 129 1.23 -20.79 -3.35
C ARG A 129 1.63 -20.61 -4.80
N VAL A 130 2.90 -20.33 -5.01
CA VAL A 130 3.54 -20.30 -6.33
C VAL A 130 4.70 -21.29 -6.30
N ASN A 131 4.70 -22.28 -7.19
CA ASN A 131 5.68 -23.37 -7.22
C ASN A 131 5.85 -24.07 -5.86
N GLY A 132 4.74 -24.30 -5.14
CA GLY A 132 4.75 -24.93 -3.82
C GLY A 132 5.15 -24.02 -2.65
N LYS A 133 5.73 -22.86 -2.88
CA LYS A 133 6.07 -21.88 -1.85
C LYS A 133 4.88 -20.98 -1.55
N ARG A 134 4.51 -20.85 -0.26
CA ARG A 134 3.54 -19.85 0.19
C ARG A 134 4.11 -18.45 -0.03
N ILE A 135 3.31 -17.57 -0.60
CA ILE A 135 3.68 -16.18 -0.86
C ILE A 135 2.72 -15.21 -0.16
N CYS A 136 3.24 -14.06 0.24
CA CYS A 136 2.47 -12.93 0.77
C CYS A 136 2.09 -11.94 -0.32
N GLU A 137 1.31 -10.93 0.03
CA GLU A 137 0.93 -9.87 -0.93
C GLU A 137 2.13 -9.10 -1.47
N SER A 138 3.08 -8.74 -0.61
CA SER A 138 4.28 -8.03 -1.06
C SER A 138 5.09 -8.82 -2.07
N GLU A 139 5.24 -10.14 -1.88
CA GLU A 139 5.93 -11.01 -2.86
C GLU A 139 5.14 -11.10 -4.17
N LEU A 140 3.82 -11.27 -4.08
CA LEU A 140 2.94 -11.30 -5.26
C LEU A 140 3.03 -10.01 -6.06
N PHE A 141 2.88 -8.87 -5.38
CA PHE A 141 2.87 -7.58 -6.04
C PHE A 141 4.24 -7.13 -6.51
N ALA A 142 5.30 -7.43 -5.76
CA ALA A 142 6.66 -7.20 -6.23
C ALA A 142 6.94 -7.97 -7.53
N SER A 143 6.46 -9.22 -7.61
CA SER A 143 6.59 -10.03 -8.84
C SER A 143 5.81 -9.43 -10.01
N ILE A 144 4.60 -8.94 -9.77
CA ILE A 144 3.79 -8.28 -10.80
C ILE A 144 4.47 -6.98 -11.25
N LEU A 145 4.88 -6.14 -10.31
CA LEU A 145 5.52 -4.85 -10.63
C LEU A 145 6.86 -5.01 -11.34
N SER A 146 7.60 -6.08 -11.08
CA SER A 146 8.89 -6.37 -11.75
C SER A 146 8.73 -6.87 -13.19
N ALA A 147 7.52 -7.22 -13.62
CA ALA A 147 7.23 -7.67 -14.98
C ALA A 147 6.95 -6.52 -15.97
N PHE A 148 6.88 -5.30 -15.49
CA PHE A 148 6.64 -4.07 -16.27
C PHE A 148 7.83 -3.11 -16.21
#